data_72a15e20303f24e469f2b4dc79c07b2a
#
_entry.id   72a15e20303f24e469f2b4dc79c07b2a
#
_cell.length_a   1.000
_cell.length_b   1.000
_cell.length_c   1.000
_cell.angle_alpha   90.00
_cell.angle_beta   90.00
_cell.angle_gamma   90.00
#
_symmetry.space_group_name_H-M   'P 1'
#
loop_
_entity.id
_entity.type
_entity.pdbx_description
1 polymer ?
#
loop_
_entity_poly.entity_id
_entity_poly.type
_entity_poly.pdbx_seq_one_letter_code
_entity_poly.pdbx_strand_id
1 'polypeptide(L)'
;MTDRSTNPDDYQELPVAVAVMQKHFPSDWVIAPHSHRRDQLIYAASGTMRVRTATHSWIVPPERALYMPGGVEHAVAMRNPVEMRTLYIEPGAHAALPDACVVITPSRLLKELIAALLDEPENYARSKRGAWLSAL
;
A
#
# COMPACT_ATOMS: atom_id res chain seq x y z
N MET A 1 5.65 -13.08 17.22
CA MET A 1 5.32 -12.20 16.10
C MET A 1 4.05 -12.71 15.43
N THR A 2 3.06 -11.88 15.32
CA THR A 2 1.79 -12.27 14.70
C THR A 2 1.94 -12.15 13.18
N ASP A 3 1.64 -13.22 12.46
CA ASP A 3 1.64 -13.15 11.00
C ASP A 3 0.52 -12.25 10.52
N ARG A 4 0.83 -11.33 9.62
CA ARG A 4 -0.15 -10.47 8.98
C ARG A 4 -0.76 -11.15 7.78
N SER A 5 -2.03 -10.84 7.52
CA SER A 5 -2.66 -11.26 6.28
C SER A 5 -1.95 -10.66 5.07
N THR A 6 -1.88 -11.44 4.00
CA THR A 6 -1.40 -10.98 2.68
C THR A 6 -2.54 -10.86 1.68
N ASN A 7 -3.79 -10.95 2.14
CA ASN A 7 -4.97 -10.79 1.31
C ASN A 7 -5.46 -9.34 1.41
N PRO A 8 -5.44 -8.56 0.31
CA PRO A 8 -5.92 -7.17 0.32
C PRO A 8 -7.33 -7.00 0.86
N ASP A 9 -8.21 -7.97 0.65
CA ASP A 9 -9.60 -7.88 1.11
C ASP A 9 -9.71 -7.79 2.63
N ASP A 10 -8.74 -8.33 3.36
CA ASP A 10 -8.73 -8.31 4.83
C ASP A 10 -8.45 -6.91 5.39
N TYR A 11 -8.07 -5.95 4.55
CA TYR A 11 -7.68 -4.61 4.97
C TYR A 11 -8.72 -3.54 4.62
N GLN A 12 -9.79 -3.89 3.89
CA GLN A 12 -10.73 -2.89 3.39
C GLN A 12 -11.69 -2.39 4.46
N GLU A 13 -12.05 -3.21 5.42
CA GLU A 13 -13.06 -2.89 6.44
C GLU A 13 -12.50 -2.84 7.87
N LEU A 14 -11.19 -2.77 8.03
CA LEU A 14 -10.59 -2.63 9.36
C LEU A 14 -11.00 -1.29 10.01
N PRO A 15 -11.22 -1.26 11.33
CA PRO A 15 -11.66 -0.04 12.04
C PRO A 15 -10.49 0.93 12.26
N VAL A 16 -9.72 1.20 11.24
CA VAL A 16 -8.61 2.16 11.24
C VAL A 16 -8.65 2.93 9.93
N ALA A 17 -8.24 4.20 9.95
CA ALA A 17 -8.21 5.04 8.75
C ALA A 17 -7.13 4.59 7.77
N VAL A 18 -6.02 4.06 8.27
CA VAL A 18 -4.90 3.60 7.45
C VAL A 18 -4.51 2.20 7.90
N ALA A 19 -4.49 1.26 6.96
CA ALA A 19 -4.04 -0.11 7.20
C ALA A 19 -2.79 -0.39 6.36
N VAL A 20 -1.89 -1.22 6.86
CA VAL A 20 -0.64 -1.52 6.17
C VAL A 20 -0.51 -3.03 5.94
N MET A 21 -0.10 -3.39 4.73
CA MET A 21 0.16 -4.79 4.33
C MET A 21 1.57 -4.89 3.77
N GLN A 22 2.26 -5.98 4.07
CA GLN A 22 3.56 -6.31 3.51
C GLN A 22 3.48 -7.66 2.82
N LYS A 23 4.06 -7.76 1.63
CA LYS A 23 4.09 -9.03 0.91
C LYS A 23 5.34 -9.11 0.03
N HIS A 24 5.95 -10.29 0.01
CA HIS A 24 7.06 -10.61 -0.87
C HIS A 24 6.56 -11.32 -2.13
N PHE A 25 7.05 -10.91 -3.28
CA PHE A 25 6.70 -11.55 -4.54
C PHE A 25 7.96 -12.01 -5.26
N PRO A 26 7.95 -13.22 -5.86
CA PRO A 26 9.06 -13.65 -6.70
C PRO A 26 9.09 -12.87 -8.02
N SER A 27 10.22 -12.96 -8.72
CA SER A 27 10.34 -12.42 -10.07
C SER A 27 9.26 -13.00 -10.99
N ASP A 28 8.79 -12.18 -11.91
CA ASP A 28 7.78 -12.54 -12.91
C ASP A 28 6.38 -12.87 -12.36
N TRP A 29 6.15 -12.65 -11.08
CA TRP A 29 4.81 -12.80 -10.52
C TRP A 29 3.89 -11.71 -11.06
N VAL A 30 2.63 -12.08 -11.37
CA VAL A 30 1.62 -11.15 -11.85
C VAL A 30 0.41 -11.19 -10.92
N ILE A 31 0.00 -10.00 -10.47
CA ILE A 31 -1.27 -9.82 -9.80
C ILE A 31 -2.30 -9.46 -10.86
N ALA A 32 -3.32 -10.32 -11.01
CA ALA A 32 -4.38 -10.13 -12.01
C ALA A 32 -5.14 -8.81 -11.75
N PRO A 33 -5.82 -8.26 -12.77
CA PRO A 33 -6.60 -7.04 -12.60
C PRO A 33 -7.61 -7.17 -11.46
N HIS A 34 -7.62 -6.18 -10.58
CA HIS A 34 -8.52 -6.11 -9.43
C HIS A 34 -8.67 -4.66 -8.98
N SER A 35 -9.63 -4.42 -8.09
CA SER A 35 -9.84 -3.12 -7.48
C SER A 35 -10.11 -3.27 -5.99
N HIS A 36 -9.95 -2.16 -5.26
CA HIS A 36 -10.21 -2.09 -3.83
C HIS A 36 -11.08 -0.87 -3.53
N ARG A 37 -11.87 -0.95 -2.46
CA ARG A 37 -12.66 0.19 -1.99
C ARG A 37 -11.75 1.32 -1.49
N ARG A 38 -10.71 0.98 -0.74
CA ARG A 38 -9.80 1.95 -0.16
C ARG A 38 -8.84 2.52 -1.19
N ASP A 39 -8.42 3.77 -0.95
CA ASP A 39 -7.28 4.35 -1.64
C ASP A 39 -6.03 3.55 -1.27
N GLN A 40 -5.06 3.52 -2.17
CA GLN A 40 -3.89 2.65 -2.00
C GLN A 40 -2.61 3.41 -2.32
N LEU A 41 -1.60 3.24 -1.47
CA LEU A 41 -0.24 3.63 -1.78
C LEU A 41 0.59 2.35 -1.91
N ILE A 42 1.06 2.06 -3.12
CA ILE A 42 1.87 0.87 -3.41
C ILE A 42 3.34 1.29 -3.38
N TYR A 43 4.10 0.75 -2.44
CA TYR A 43 5.50 1.09 -2.21
C TYR A 43 6.37 -0.14 -2.45
N ALA A 44 7.43 0.00 -3.25
CA ALA A 44 8.44 -1.02 -3.42
C ALA A 44 9.64 -0.72 -2.51
N ALA A 45 9.76 -1.44 -1.39
CA ALA A 45 10.91 -1.34 -0.51
C ALA A 45 12.16 -1.90 -1.20
N SER A 46 11.98 -2.92 -2.03
CA SER A 46 13.01 -3.46 -2.92
C SER A 46 12.34 -4.03 -4.15
N GLY A 47 13.09 -4.14 -5.25
CA GLY A 47 12.57 -4.62 -6.51
C GLY A 47 11.80 -3.57 -7.30
N THR A 48 11.37 -3.94 -8.50
CA THR A 48 10.68 -3.05 -9.43
C THR A 48 9.38 -3.67 -9.88
N MET A 49 8.30 -2.90 -9.85
CA MET A 49 6.97 -3.31 -10.29
C MET A 49 6.55 -2.50 -11.51
N ARG A 50 5.72 -3.11 -12.36
CA ARG A 50 4.92 -2.40 -13.36
C ARG A 50 3.47 -2.45 -12.91
N VAL A 51 2.84 -1.29 -12.78
CA VAL A 51 1.41 -1.19 -12.45
C VAL A 51 0.68 -0.67 -13.67
N ARG A 52 -0.41 -1.35 -14.06
CA ARG A 52 -1.21 -0.96 -15.21
C ARG A 52 -2.66 -0.77 -14.82
N THR A 53 -3.26 0.29 -15.36
CA THR A 53 -4.72 0.50 -15.38
C THR A 53 -5.21 0.41 -16.82
N ALA A 54 -6.51 0.68 -17.06
CA ALA A 54 -7.07 0.68 -18.40
C ALA A 54 -6.42 1.72 -19.31
N THR A 55 -5.87 2.82 -18.77
CA THR A 55 -5.40 3.97 -19.54
C THR A 55 -3.91 4.26 -19.41
N HIS A 56 -3.25 3.76 -18.38
CA HIS A 56 -1.86 4.12 -18.08
C HIS A 56 -1.06 2.93 -17.58
N SER A 57 0.26 3.07 -17.66
CA SER A 57 1.22 2.12 -17.11
C SER A 57 2.33 2.90 -16.43
N TRP A 58 2.73 2.44 -15.22
CA TRP A 58 3.81 3.05 -14.44
C TRP A 58 4.85 2.01 -14.09
N ILE A 59 6.11 2.45 -14.09
CA ILE A 59 7.21 1.67 -13.50
C ILE A 59 7.42 2.22 -12.10
N VAL A 60 7.37 1.33 -11.11
CA VAL A 60 7.61 1.66 -9.70
C VAL A 60 8.92 1.00 -9.28
N PRO A 61 10.06 1.71 -9.36
CA PRO A 61 11.35 1.18 -8.95
C PRO A 61 11.50 1.23 -7.44
N PRO A 62 12.61 0.67 -6.88
CA PRO A 62 12.85 0.75 -5.44
C PRO A 62 12.79 2.20 -4.94
N GLU A 63 12.22 2.37 -3.75
CA GLU A 63 12.12 3.66 -3.07
C GLU A 63 11.13 4.63 -3.73
N ARG A 64 10.31 4.17 -4.68
CA ARG A 64 9.18 4.94 -5.25
C ARG A 64 7.87 4.31 -4.84
N ALA A 65 6.82 5.10 -4.88
CA ALA A 65 5.47 4.64 -4.57
C ALA A 65 4.47 5.19 -5.60
N LEU A 66 3.41 4.44 -5.84
CA LEU A 66 2.29 4.87 -6.67
C LEU A 66 1.06 5.05 -5.78
N TYR A 67 0.51 6.25 -5.76
CA TYR A 67 -0.79 6.51 -5.14
C TYR A 67 -1.90 6.19 -6.15
N MET A 68 -2.95 5.53 -5.67
CA MET A 68 -4.07 5.10 -6.51
C MET A 68 -5.38 5.29 -5.75
N PRO A 69 -6.31 6.11 -6.28
CA PRO A 69 -7.63 6.25 -5.66
C PRO A 69 -8.38 4.93 -5.63
N GLY A 70 -9.27 4.77 -4.65
CA GLY A 70 -10.13 3.59 -4.53
C GLY A 70 -11.00 3.39 -5.74
N GLY A 71 -11.28 2.14 -6.06
CA GLY A 71 -12.13 1.76 -7.19
C GLY A 71 -11.43 1.66 -8.54
N VAL A 72 -10.16 2.07 -8.64
CA VAL A 72 -9.41 1.97 -9.89
C VAL A 72 -8.94 0.53 -10.09
N GLU A 73 -9.38 -0.10 -11.18
CA GLU A 73 -8.91 -1.43 -11.54
C GLU A 73 -7.47 -1.38 -12.01
N HIS A 74 -6.64 -2.27 -11.47
CA HIS A 74 -5.23 -2.31 -11.77
C HIS A 74 -4.65 -3.72 -11.70
N ALA A 75 -3.56 -3.92 -12.42
CA ALA A 75 -2.77 -5.15 -12.41
C ALA A 75 -1.31 -4.79 -12.11
N VAL A 76 -0.60 -5.71 -11.48
CA VAL A 76 0.81 -5.50 -11.10
C VAL A 76 1.65 -6.65 -11.62
N ALA A 77 2.79 -6.34 -12.25
CA ALA A 77 3.76 -7.32 -12.70
C ALA A 77 5.11 -7.06 -12.02
N MET A 78 5.70 -8.10 -11.44
CA MET A 78 6.98 -8.02 -10.76
C MET A 78 8.10 -8.27 -11.76
N ARG A 79 8.99 -7.31 -11.94
CA ARG A 79 10.11 -7.42 -12.89
C ARG A 79 11.30 -8.20 -12.32
N ASN A 80 11.41 -8.20 -11.00
CA ASN A 80 12.38 -8.95 -10.22
C ASN A 80 11.74 -9.24 -8.86
N PRO A 81 12.43 -9.91 -7.91
CA PRO A 81 11.83 -10.10 -6.60
C PRO A 81 11.49 -8.76 -5.95
N VAL A 82 10.26 -8.63 -5.44
CA VAL A 82 9.75 -7.37 -4.87
C VAL A 82 9.32 -7.57 -3.43
N GLU A 83 9.76 -6.66 -2.57
CA GLU A 83 9.14 -6.48 -1.26
C GLU A 83 8.16 -5.31 -1.38
N MET A 84 6.86 -5.63 -1.41
CA MET A 84 5.80 -4.65 -1.49
C MET A 84 5.30 -4.30 -0.10
N ARG A 85 5.18 -3.00 0.15
CA ARG A 85 4.50 -2.45 1.33
C ARG A 85 3.38 -1.57 0.84
N THR A 86 2.17 -1.83 1.31
CA THR A 86 0.98 -1.15 0.82
C THR A 86 0.27 -0.48 1.97
N LEU A 87 -0.12 0.78 1.78
CA LEU A 87 -1.07 1.47 2.65
C LEU A 87 -2.45 1.42 2.00
N TYR A 88 -3.45 1.02 2.77
CA TYR A 88 -4.86 1.14 2.40
C TYR A 88 -5.45 2.26 3.24
N ILE A 89 -5.96 3.30 2.57
CA ILE A 89 -6.40 4.53 3.20
C ILE A 89 -7.90 4.66 3.00
N GLU A 90 -8.64 4.87 4.09
CA GLU A 90 -10.10 5.06 4.01
C GLU A 90 -10.41 6.26 3.12
N PRO A 91 -11.30 6.10 2.10
CA PRO A 91 -11.66 7.21 1.23
C PRO A 91 -12.18 8.39 2.03
N GLY A 92 -11.67 9.59 1.71
CA GLY A 92 -12.06 10.81 2.42
C GLY A 92 -11.35 11.03 3.75
N ALA A 93 -10.45 10.11 4.17
CA ALA A 93 -9.71 10.28 5.42
C ALA A 93 -8.80 11.51 5.42
N HIS A 94 -8.37 11.95 4.26
CA HIS A 94 -7.51 13.13 4.12
C HIS A 94 -7.85 13.89 2.84
N ALA A 95 -8.25 15.17 2.99
CA ALA A 95 -8.70 15.98 1.87
C ALA A 95 -7.58 16.34 0.87
N ALA A 96 -6.32 16.28 1.28
CA ALA A 96 -5.18 16.63 0.44
C ALA A 96 -4.70 15.48 -0.46
N LEU A 97 -5.30 14.29 -0.37
CA LEU A 97 -4.91 13.17 -1.23
C LEU A 97 -5.33 13.46 -2.68
N PRO A 98 -4.49 13.05 -3.67
CA PRO A 98 -4.83 13.24 -5.07
C PRO A 98 -6.11 12.50 -5.48
N ASP A 99 -6.77 12.98 -6.52
CA ASP A 99 -7.92 12.31 -7.12
C ASP A 99 -7.56 11.47 -8.36
N ALA A 100 -6.28 11.36 -8.65
CA ALA A 100 -5.74 10.59 -9.77
C ALA A 100 -4.51 9.79 -9.34
N CYS A 101 -4.14 8.79 -10.13
CA CYS A 101 -2.92 8.02 -9.89
C CYS A 101 -1.69 8.92 -10.07
N VAL A 102 -0.74 8.84 -9.15
CA VAL A 102 0.50 9.62 -9.21
C VAL A 102 1.66 8.87 -8.56
N VAL A 103 2.83 8.93 -9.21
CA VAL A 103 4.07 8.39 -8.64
C VAL A 103 4.69 9.43 -7.73
N ILE A 104 5.06 9.00 -6.53
CA ILE A 104 5.70 9.86 -5.54
C ILE A 104 7.01 9.25 -5.05
N THR A 105 7.86 10.11 -4.46
CA THR A 105 9.03 9.67 -3.69
C THR A 105 8.67 9.76 -2.21
N PRO A 106 8.47 8.63 -1.52
CA PRO A 106 8.14 8.67 -0.10
C PRO A 106 9.24 9.34 0.69
N SER A 107 8.87 10.19 1.63
CA SER A 107 9.84 10.77 2.56
C SER A 107 10.41 9.70 3.48
N ARG A 108 11.58 10.00 4.09
CA ARG A 108 12.14 9.10 5.09
C ARG A 108 11.16 8.89 6.25
N LEU A 109 10.46 9.95 6.67
CA LEU A 109 9.46 9.83 7.73
C LEU A 109 8.34 8.87 7.35
N LEU A 110 7.81 8.99 6.14
CA LEU A 110 6.74 8.09 5.68
C LEU A 110 7.22 6.64 5.67
N LYS A 111 8.41 6.37 5.17
CA LYS A 111 8.99 5.02 5.16
C LYS A 111 9.13 4.44 6.56
N GLU A 112 9.59 5.25 7.51
CA GLU A 112 9.73 4.83 8.91
C GLU A 112 8.36 4.61 9.58
N LEU A 113 7.37 5.42 9.27
CA LEU A 113 6.00 5.23 9.77
C LEU A 113 5.39 3.92 9.26
N ILE A 114 5.60 3.59 7.99
CA ILE A 114 5.17 2.31 7.43
C ILE A 114 5.81 1.15 8.16
N ALA A 115 7.13 1.22 8.38
CA ALA A 115 7.86 0.19 9.11
C ALA A 115 7.35 0.05 10.55
N ALA A 116 7.09 1.16 11.23
CA ALA A 116 6.58 1.16 12.59
C ALA A 116 5.17 0.54 12.67
N LEU A 117 4.30 0.85 11.71
CA LEU A 117 2.96 0.26 11.66
C LEU A 117 3.01 -1.25 11.40
N LEU A 118 3.98 -1.72 10.62
CA LEU A 118 4.14 -3.16 10.37
C LEU A 118 4.54 -3.94 11.64
N ASP A 119 5.12 -3.28 12.64
CA ASP A 119 5.44 -3.88 13.93
C ASP A 119 4.22 -3.94 14.87
N GLU A 120 3.12 -3.27 14.52
CA GLU A 120 1.89 -3.29 15.31
C GLU A 120 0.97 -4.43 14.85
N PRO A 121 0.00 -4.88 15.70
CA PRO A 121 -1.03 -5.83 15.25
C PRO A 121 -1.88 -5.23 14.12
N GLU A 122 -2.50 -6.08 13.31
CA GLU A 122 -3.37 -5.61 12.21
C GLU A 122 -4.46 -4.66 12.70
N ASN A 123 -5.02 -4.91 13.89
CA ASN A 123 -6.01 -4.03 14.51
C ASN A 123 -5.34 -3.07 15.49
N TYR A 124 -4.40 -2.27 15.01
CA TYR A 124 -3.62 -1.37 15.85
C TYR A 124 -4.42 -0.18 16.37
N ALA A 125 -5.67 0.00 15.98
CA ALA A 125 -6.56 0.99 16.60
C ALA A 125 -6.76 0.72 18.11
N ARG A 126 -6.57 -0.53 18.55
CA ARG A 126 -6.67 -0.92 19.95
C ARG A 126 -5.41 -0.61 20.76
N SER A 127 -4.26 -0.36 20.12
CA SER A 127 -3.05 0.02 20.81
C SER A 127 -2.92 1.54 20.76
N LYS A 128 -2.40 2.14 21.83
CA LYS A 128 -2.16 3.59 21.86
C LYS A 128 -1.14 3.99 20.81
N ARG A 129 -0.07 3.20 20.67
CA ARG A 129 0.99 3.48 19.70
C ARG A 129 0.47 3.36 18.27
N GLY A 130 -0.29 2.29 17.97
CA GLY A 130 -0.84 2.08 16.64
C GLY A 130 -1.83 3.17 16.24
N ALA A 131 -2.75 3.54 17.13
CA ALA A 131 -3.70 4.62 16.89
C ALA A 131 -2.98 5.95 16.66
N TRP A 132 -1.94 6.24 17.44
CA TRP A 132 -1.16 7.45 17.32
C TRP A 132 -0.37 7.50 16.02
N LEU A 133 0.30 6.39 15.64
CA LEU A 133 1.05 6.30 14.39
C LEU A 133 0.15 6.46 13.16
N SER A 134 -1.04 5.86 13.19
CA SER A 134 -1.96 5.95 12.05
C SER A 134 -2.53 7.36 11.86
N ALA A 135 -2.52 8.20 12.89
CA ALA A 135 -2.97 9.58 12.83
C ALA A 135 -1.92 10.53 12.24
N LEU A 136 -0.67 10.11 12.22
CA LEU A 136 0.41 10.93 11.68
C LEU A 136 0.37 10.98 10.16
#